data_e2fe64d9037d3ac9fa47fa7b56f371f4
#
_entry.id   e2fe64d9037d3ac9fa47fa7b56f371f4
#
_cell.length_a   1.000
_cell.length_b   1.000
_cell.length_c   1.000
_cell.angle_alpha   90.00
_cell.angle_beta   90.00
_cell.angle_gamma   90.00
#
_symmetry.space_group_name_H-M   'P 1'
#
loop_
_entity.id
_entity.type
_entity.pdbx_description
1 polymer ?
#
loop_
_entity_poly.entity_id
_entity_poly.type
_entity_poly.pdbx_seq_one_letter_code
_entity_poly.pdbx_strand_id
1 'polypeptide(L)'
;MPSVAVDTHAIIWYLTRDPRLSRRAESTLDHATLEGCLIHVPSICLVEMTYLVEKGRLLPALRERLVGALDDPSKPCRLAPLDRRVADALEFVSRTEVPDLPDRVVCATALGLNVPLVSRDGKIRASRVRTIW
;
A
#
# COMPACT_ATOMS: atom_id res chain seq x y z
N MET A 1 4.38 17.56 2.92
CA MET A 1 4.26 16.13 3.23
C MET A 1 4.57 15.31 2.00
N PRO A 2 5.52 14.40 2.06
CA PRO A 2 5.85 13.60 0.90
C PRO A 2 4.75 12.58 0.57
N SER A 3 4.79 12.08 -0.67
CA SER A 3 3.94 10.97 -1.08
C SER A 3 4.32 9.70 -0.31
N VAL A 4 3.39 8.77 -0.21
CA VAL A 4 3.57 7.51 0.51
C VAL A 4 3.10 6.35 -0.34
N ALA A 5 3.52 5.14 0.02
CA ALA A 5 2.93 3.91 -0.48
C ALA A 5 2.11 3.26 0.64
N VAL A 6 1.20 2.38 0.28
CA VAL A 6 0.38 1.63 1.24
C VAL A 6 0.50 0.15 0.98
N ASP A 7 0.36 -0.67 2.04
CA ASP A 7 0.13 -2.10 1.86
C ASP A 7 -1.37 -2.39 1.74
N THR A 8 -1.70 -3.64 1.49
CA THR A 8 -3.09 -4.05 1.21
C THR A 8 -4.02 -3.75 2.39
N HIS A 9 -3.63 -4.09 3.61
CA HIS A 9 -4.48 -3.87 4.77
C HIS A 9 -4.63 -2.39 5.09
N ALA A 10 -3.55 -1.61 4.97
CA ALA A 10 -3.60 -0.17 5.23
C ALA A 10 -4.61 0.54 4.32
N ILE A 11 -4.59 0.25 3.01
CA ILE A 11 -5.55 0.90 2.10
C ILE A 11 -6.98 0.43 2.35
N ILE A 12 -7.18 -0.86 2.64
CA ILE A 12 -8.51 -1.39 2.98
C ILE A 12 -9.04 -0.68 4.23
N TRP A 13 -8.24 -0.61 5.28
CA TRP A 13 -8.67 0.03 6.53
C TRP A 13 -8.88 1.53 6.38
N TYR A 14 -8.12 2.17 5.52
CA TYR A 14 -8.34 3.59 5.23
C TYR A 14 -9.67 3.82 4.52
N LEU A 15 -9.99 3.02 3.50
CA LEU A 15 -11.24 3.13 2.77
C LEU A 15 -12.47 2.84 3.64
N THR A 16 -12.34 1.95 4.60
CA THR A 16 -13.44 1.54 5.48
C THR A 16 -13.48 2.30 6.80
N ARG A 17 -12.53 3.21 7.03
CA ARG A 17 -12.37 3.89 8.32
C ARG A 17 -12.29 2.91 9.48
N ASP A 18 -11.58 1.81 9.27
CA ASP A 18 -11.41 0.75 10.25
C ASP A 18 -10.51 1.22 11.41
N PRO A 19 -10.91 1.00 12.69
CA PRO A 19 -10.12 1.43 13.85
C PRO A 19 -8.77 0.71 13.99
N ARG A 20 -8.52 -0.36 13.24
CA ARG A 20 -7.19 -0.99 13.18
C ARG A 20 -6.14 -0.10 12.51
N LEU A 21 -6.55 0.85 11.69
CA LEU A 21 -5.63 1.84 11.15
C LEU A 21 -5.22 2.80 12.26
N SER A 22 -3.91 2.95 12.51
CA SER A 22 -3.44 3.83 13.56
C SER A 22 -3.78 5.30 13.24
N ARG A 23 -3.85 6.12 14.29
CA ARG A 23 -4.10 7.57 14.12
C ARG A 23 -3.02 8.21 13.26
N ARG A 24 -1.77 7.80 13.44
CA ARG A 24 -0.66 8.32 12.65
C ARG A 24 -0.79 7.94 11.18
N ALA A 25 -1.14 6.69 10.89
CA ALA A 25 -1.37 6.23 9.52
C ALA A 25 -2.54 6.98 8.87
N GLU A 26 -3.66 7.08 9.56
CA GLU A 26 -4.83 7.82 9.07
C GLU A 26 -4.48 9.29 8.79
N SER A 27 -3.83 9.93 9.74
CA SER A 27 -3.40 11.33 9.59
C SER A 27 -2.47 11.52 8.40
N THR A 28 -1.53 10.59 8.20
CA THR A 28 -0.61 10.64 7.06
C THR A 28 -1.36 10.57 5.73
N LEU A 29 -2.32 9.65 5.62
CA LEU A 29 -3.11 9.50 4.39
C LEU A 29 -4.06 10.67 4.17
N ASP A 30 -4.66 11.21 5.23
CA ASP A 30 -5.51 12.39 5.15
C ASP A 30 -4.70 13.62 4.72
N HIS A 31 -3.49 13.79 5.24
CA HIS A 31 -2.58 14.87 4.82
C HIS A 31 -2.22 14.77 3.34
N ALA A 32 -1.90 13.57 2.86
CA ALA A 32 -1.62 13.38 1.44
C ALA A 32 -2.80 13.84 0.58
N THR A 33 -4.02 13.49 1.00
CA THR A 33 -5.25 13.87 0.30
C THR A 33 -5.42 15.40 0.28
N LEU A 34 -5.23 16.04 1.42
CA LEU A 34 -5.45 17.49 1.55
C LEU A 34 -4.37 18.32 0.85
N GLU A 35 -3.14 17.85 0.82
CA GLU A 35 -1.99 18.61 0.30
C GLU A 35 -1.62 18.26 -1.13
N GLY A 36 -2.41 17.43 -1.81
CA GLY A 36 -2.15 17.06 -3.20
C GLY A 36 -0.96 16.11 -3.37
N CYS A 37 -0.54 15.43 -2.31
CA CYS A 37 0.47 14.38 -2.41
C CYS A 37 -0.16 13.07 -2.88
N LEU A 38 0.67 12.15 -3.34
CA LEU A 38 0.19 10.89 -3.90
C LEU A 38 0.20 9.78 -2.85
N ILE A 39 -0.81 8.92 -2.93
CA ILE A 39 -0.89 7.65 -2.22
C ILE A 39 -0.68 6.56 -3.27
N HIS A 40 0.52 5.97 -3.28
CA HIS A 40 0.85 4.93 -4.24
C HIS A 40 0.32 3.58 -3.77
N VAL A 41 -0.53 2.98 -4.58
CA VAL A 41 -1.11 1.66 -4.31
C VAL A 41 -0.41 0.64 -5.20
N PRO A 42 0.43 -0.23 -4.63
CA PRO A 42 1.08 -1.29 -5.41
C PRO A 42 0.05 -2.16 -6.12
N SER A 43 0.30 -2.48 -7.39
CA SER A 43 -0.65 -3.29 -8.16
C SER A 43 -0.90 -4.66 -7.55
N ILE A 44 0.06 -5.22 -6.80
CA ILE A 44 -0.12 -6.48 -6.08
C ILE A 44 -1.25 -6.39 -5.05
N CYS A 45 -1.54 -5.20 -4.52
CA CYS A 45 -2.65 -5.02 -3.60
C CYS A 45 -3.99 -5.33 -4.26
N LEU A 46 -4.17 -4.98 -5.54
CA LEU A 46 -5.39 -5.33 -6.27
C LEU A 46 -5.51 -6.85 -6.45
N VAL A 47 -4.37 -7.53 -6.68
CA VAL A 47 -4.33 -8.99 -6.76
C VAL A 47 -4.76 -9.62 -5.44
N GLU A 48 -4.18 -9.14 -4.33
CA GLU A 48 -4.54 -9.63 -3.00
C GLU A 48 -6.01 -9.37 -2.67
N MET A 49 -6.52 -8.19 -3.04
CA MET A 49 -7.95 -7.88 -2.84
C MET A 49 -8.86 -8.83 -3.62
N THR A 50 -8.47 -9.21 -4.83
CA THR A 50 -9.20 -10.22 -5.59
C THR A 50 -9.26 -11.54 -4.84
N TYR A 51 -8.13 -12.00 -4.28
CA TYR A 51 -8.12 -13.21 -3.46
C TYR A 51 -9.03 -13.10 -2.25
N LEU A 52 -9.01 -11.94 -1.57
CA LEU A 52 -9.87 -11.73 -0.39
C LEU A 52 -11.34 -11.76 -0.77
N VAL A 53 -11.71 -11.18 -1.90
CA VAL A 53 -13.09 -11.23 -2.42
C VAL A 53 -13.48 -12.67 -2.72
N GLU A 54 -12.63 -13.42 -3.41
CA GLU A 54 -12.89 -14.82 -3.77
C GLU A 54 -13.05 -15.72 -2.54
N LYS A 55 -12.32 -15.40 -1.46
CA LYS A 55 -12.42 -16.12 -0.18
C LYS A 55 -13.58 -15.64 0.71
N GLY A 56 -14.37 -14.69 0.25
CA GLY A 56 -15.47 -14.15 1.03
C GLY A 56 -15.04 -13.27 2.20
N ARG A 57 -13.81 -12.77 2.20
CA ARG A 57 -13.24 -11.94 3.29
C ARG A 57 -13.26 -10.45 3.00
N LEU A 58 -13.66 -10.05 1.80
CA LEU A 58 -13.76 -8.66 1.38
C LEU A 58 -14.96 -8.52 0.46
N LEU A 59 -15.76 -7.46 0.67
CA LEU A 59 -16.87 -7.16 -0.22
C LEU A 59 -16.34 -6.68 -1.58
N PRO A 60 -16.89 -7.20 -2.70
CA PRO A 60 -16.49 -6.75 -4.04
C PRO A 60 -16.57 -5.22 -4.21
N ALA A 61 -17.55 -4.57 -3.59
CA ALA A 61 -17.73 -3.13 -3.67
C ALA A 61 -16.51 -2.33 -3.17
N LEU A 62 -15.74 -2.87 -2.22
CA LEU A 62 -14.54 -2.19 -1.72
C LEU A 62 -13.43 -2.17 -2.75
N ARG A 63 -13.23 -3.27 -3.47
CA ARG A 63 -12.26 -3.31 -4.56
C ARG A 63 -12.67 -2.36 -5.69
N GLU A 64 -13.93 -2.35 -6.05
CA GLU A 64 -14.48 -1.42 -7.06
C GLU A 64 -14.28 0.03 -6.63
N ARG A 65 -14.49 0.34 -5.36
CA ARG A 65 -14.27 1.67 -4.80
C ARG A 65 -12.81 2.11 -4.93
N LEU A 66 -11.87 1.22 -4.66
CA LEU A 66 -10.45 1.52 -4.84
C LEU A 66 -10.12 1.74 -6.32
N VAL A 67 -10.61 0.88 -7.21
CA VAL A 67 -10.39 1.04 -8.66
C VAL A 67 -10.94 2.37 -9.13
N GLY A 68 -12.13 2.77 -8.69
CA GLY A 68 -12.69 4.07 -9.00
C GLY A 68 -11.83 5.23 -8.55
N ALA A 69 -11.24 5.13 -7.35
CA ALA A 69 -10.31 6.14 -6.84
C ALA A 69 -9.00 6.18 -7.64
N LEU A 70 -8.51 5.03 -8.09
CA LEU A 70 -7.29 4.95 -8.92
C LEU A 70 -7.52 5.55 -10.31
N ASP A 71 -8.72 5.40 -10.86
CA ASP A 71 -9.08 5.90 -12.19
C ASP A 71 -9.44 7.40 -12.19
N ASP A 72 -9.65 7.99 -11.01
CA ASP A 72 -10.04 9.39 -10.87
C ASP A 72 -8.81 10.26 -10.64
N PRO A 73 -8.40 11.09 -11.62
CA PRO A 73 -7.20 11.93 -11.49
C PRO A 73 -7.33 13.01 -10.42
N SER A 74 -8.53 13.32 -9.94
CA SER A 74 -8.75 14.29 -8.86
C SER A 74 -8.47 13.69 -7.47
N LYS A 75 -8.37 12.36 -7.37
CA LYS A 75 -8.08 11.67 -6.12
C LYS A 75 -6.57 11.48 -5.93
N PRO A 76 -6.11 11.30 -4.68
CA PRO A 76 -4.67 11.15 -4.41
C PRO A 76 -4.12 9.76 -4.74
N CYS A 77 -4.95 8.75 -4.88
CA CYS A 77 -4.51 7.39 -5.13
C CYS A 77 -3.98 7.22 -6.55
N ARG A 78 -2.82 6.57 -6.66
CA ARG A 78 -2.23 6.21 -7.95
C ARG A 78 -1.78 4.76 -7.94
N LEU A 79 -2.08 4.05 -9.00
CA LEU A 79 -1.57 2.69 -9.15
C LEU A 79 -0.05 2.73 -9.35
N ALA A 80 0.67 1.94 -8.55
CA ALA A 80 2.10 1.72 -8.72
C ALA A 80 2.30 0.34 -9.34
N PRO A 81 2.56 0.26 -10.65
CA PRO A 81 2.65 -1.03 -11.33
C PRO A 81 3.89 -1.81 -10.91
N LEU A 82 3.78 -3.14 -10.94
CA LEU A 82 4.92 -4.03 -10.80
C LEU A 82 5.70 -4.00 -12.12
N ASP A 83 6.49 -2.97 -12.28
CA ASP A 83 7.34 -2.77 -13.45
C ASP A 83 8.77 -3.25 -13.18
N ARG A 84 9.68 -2.99 -14.10
CA ARG A 84 11.08 -3.41 -13.95
C ARG A 84 11.75 -2.74 -12.75
N ARG A 85 11.44 -1.47 -12.48
CA ARG A 85 12.01 -0.75 -11.33
C ARG A 85 11.67 -1.48 -10.03
N VAL A 86 10.40 -1.87 -9.86
CA VAL A 86 9.96 -2.59 -8.67
C VAL A 86 10.58 -3.99 -8.63
N ALA A 87 10.61 -4.69 -9.76
CA ALA A 87 11.21 -6.01 -9.85
C ALA A 87 12.70 -5.98 -9.47
N ASP A 88 13.44 -5.00 -9.96
CA ASP A 88 14.85 -4.84 -9.62
C ASP A 88 15.06 -4.47 -8.14
N ALA A 89 14.17 -3.65 -7.58
CA ALA A 89 14.24 -3.27 -6.17
C ALA A 89 13.99 -4.44 -5.21
N LEU A 90 13.36 -5.52 -5.69
CA LEU A 90 13.05 -6.68 -4.87
C LEU A 90 14.31 -7.30 -4.24
N GLU A 91 15.43 -7.29 -4.93
CA GLU A 91 16.67 -7.86 -4.39
C GLU A 91 17.18 -7.13 -3.14
N PHE A 92 16.78 -5.88 -2.94
CA PHE A 92 17.13 -5.08 -1.77
C PHE A 92 16.19 -5.28 -0.57
N VAL A 93 15.16 -6.09 -0.73
CA VAL A 93 14.26 -6.51 0.36
C VAL A 93 14.65 -7.93 0.76
N SER A 94 15.22 -8.10 1.94
CA SER A 94 15.69 -9.40 2.42
C SER A 94 14.56 -10.41 2.50
N ARG A 95 14.71 -11.56 1.82
CA ARG A 95 13.77 -12.67 1.90
C ARG A 95 13.69 -13.25 3.32
N THR A 96 14.77 -13.14 4.07
CA THR A 96 14.81 -13.59 5.47
C THR A 96 13.96 -12.70 6.36
N GLU A 97 14.05 -11.39 6.15
CA GLU A 97 13.28 -10.42 6.95
C GLU A 97 11.81 -10.35 6.54
N VAL A 98 11.54 -10.38 5.24
CA VAL A 98 10.19 -10.30 4.68
C VAL A 98 10.00 -11.49 3.73
N PRO A 99 9.66 -12.68 4.26
CA PRO A 99 9.62 -13.91 3.44
C PRO A 99 8.42 -14.02 2.52
N ASP A 100 7.31 -13.37 2.84
CA ASP A 100 6.08 -13.41 2.04
C ASP A 100 6.26 -12.62 0.74
N LEU A 101 6.01 -13.25 -0.40
CA LEU A 101 6.25 -12.62 -1.70
C LEU A 101 5.42 -11.35 -1.93
N PRO A 102 4.10 -11.34 -1.71
CA PRO A 102 3.34 -10.11 -1.83
C PRO A 102 3.86 -8.97 -0.95
N ASP A 103 4.23 -9.26 0.30
CA ASP A 103 4.79 -8.26 1.20
C ASP A 103 6.12 -7.72 0.69
N ARG A 104 6.98 -8.59 0.12
CA ARG A 104 8.23 -8.16 -0.49
C ARG A 104 7.99 -7.24 -1.68
N VAL A 105 6.99 -7.55 -2.51
CA VAL A 105 6.65 -6.71 -3.67
C VAL A 105 6.15 -5.33 -3.21
N VAL A 106 5.35 -5.28 -2.17
CA VAL A 106 4.91 -3.99 -1.57
C VAL A 106 6.12 -3.19 -1.08
N CYS A 107 7.03 -3.83 -0.35
CA CYS A 107 8.27 -3.20 0.11
C CYS A 107 9.12 -2.69 -1.06
N ALA A 108 9.29 -3.53 -2.09
CA ALA A 108 10.06 -3.16 -3.28
C ALA A 108 9.43 -1.98 -4.03
N THR A 109 8.11 -1.89 -4.04
CA THR A 109 7.41 -0.75 -4.62
C THR A 109 7.77 0.54 -3.90
N ALA A 110 7.71 0.53 -2.57
CA ALA A 110 8.08 1.71 -1.77
C ALA A 110 9.55 2.09 -1.97
N LEU A 111 10.45 1.11 -1.97
CA LEU A 111 11.87 1.35 -2.23
C LEU A 111 12.12 1.90 -3.63
N GLY A 112 11.50 1.30 -4.65
CA GLY A 112 11.66 1.74 -6.03
C GLY A 112 11.16 3.15 -6.29
N LEU A 113 10.12 3.56 -5.57
CA LEU A 113 9.56 4.91 -5.63
C LEU A 113 10.23 5.88 -4.64
N ASN A 114 11.08 5.37 -3.77
CA ASN A 114 11.75 6.15 -2.72
C ASN A 114 10.75 6.90 -1.83
N VAL A 115 9.72 6.21 -1.38
CA VAL A 115 8.70 6.76 -0.47
C VAL A 115 8.54 5.86 0.76
N PRO A 116 8.09 6.40 1.89
CA PRO A 116 7.77 5.56 3.04
C PRO A 116 6.51 4.72 2.79
N LEU A 117 6.43 3.59 3.48
CA LEU A 117 5.34 2.64 3.39
C LEU A 117 4.46 2.71 4.63
N VAL A 118 3.16 2.91 4.45
CA VAL A 118 2.19 2.82 5.54
C VAL A 118 1.85 1.35 5.72
N SER A 119 2.29 0.75 6.83
CA SER A 119 2.12 -0.68 7.12
C SER A 119 2.15 -0.94 8.62
N ARG A 120 1.25 -1.82 9.06
CA ARG A 120 1.22 -2.36 10.42
C ARG A 120 2.10 -3.61 10.57
N ASP A 121 2.46 -4.26 9.48
CA ASP A 121 3.15 -5.55 9.50
C ASP A 121 4.47 -5.47 10.26
N GLY A 122 4.62 -6.32 11.30
CA GLY A 122 5.79 -6.29 12.17
C GLY A 122 7.09 -6.65 11.47
N LYS A 123 7.05 -7.56 10.49
CA LYS A 123 8.24 -7.96 9.73
C LYS A 123 8.68 -6.83 8.80
N ILE A 124 7.73 -6.19 8.15
CA ILE A 124 8.02 -5.03 7.29
C ILE A 124 8.59 -3.89 8.13
N ARG A 125 7.97 -3.60 9.29
CA ARG A 125 8.43 -2.51 10.18
C ARG A 125 9.81 -2.76 10.76
N ALA A 126 10.20 -4.02 10.93
CA ALA A 126 11.53 -4.40 11.40
C ALA A 126 12.57 -4.41 10.28
N SER A 127 12.16 -4.28 9.03
CA SER A 127 13.05 -4.30 7.86
C SER A 127 13.69 -2.93 7.62
N ARG A 128 14.52 -2.85 6.57
CA ARG A 128 15.15 -1.59 6.14
C ARG A 128 14.19 -0.58 5.52
N VAL A 129 12.96 -1.01 5.20
CA VAL A 129 11.98 -0.13 4.57
C VAL A 129 11.48 0.90 5.57
N ARG A 130 11.47 2.17 5.17
CA ARG A 130 10.88 3.21 6.02
C ARG A 130 9.37 3.00 6.12
N THR A 131 8.85 2.91 7.32
CA THR A 131 7.44 2.66 7.57
C THR A 131 6.81 3.75 8.42
N ILE A 132 5.52 3.93 8.23
CA ILE A 132 4.67 4.81 9.04
C ILE A 132 3.54 3.97 9.62
N TRP A 133 3.39 4.07 10.92
CA TRP A 133 2.27 3.42 11.60
C TRP A 133 1.94 4.08 12.94
#